data_1d32c34dffe8c09cc5a59059ca050e6a
#
_entry.id   1d32c34dffe8c09cc5a59059ca050e6a
#
_cell.length_a   1.000
_cell.length_b   1.000
_cell.length_c   1.000
_cell.angle_alpha   90.00
_cell.angle_beta   90.00
_cell.angle_gamma   90.00
#
_symmetry.space_group_name_H-M   'P 1'
#
loop_
_entity.id
_entity.type
_entity.pdbx_description
1 polymer ?
#
loop_
_entity_poly.entity_id
_entity_poly.type
_entity_poly.pdbx_seq_one_letter_code
_entity_poly.pdbx_strand_id
1 'polypeptide(L)'
;MFCYVRFEFPENVKYPCIPVNVEGVPIYPSTSEGLDGVYACGPELFLALKLGAKVFVEQGYVLNAIINPENGKMSYSLRSAVKQLVADRDKAKAEHGKKSLEELILKTMVNSGYGKTAQNVVEKSTWSAYKDEMENLGCSSITNPVAACMITSIVRAVLLATQNQCHELGYMTCSVTTDGFISDVPEATLKSLDLFGLRHYMEQARLFLTDNKNPEIWEIKHCQDDLINFTTRGNVSLYCKTNPMLFNDKEYEGVCAHNSTKSGYDSDTYKDRLWLMTQILCRTKAVEYKNEEWTTFKELAQGKDFIVRNTVKHIRMDFDMKRKPDRESFSPRTVTVENSTYEIANFTTIPFHSVAEFKEYRERKATVPCLRTMDDWNAFWLKSDTKTSKTKVRDMAWAVLNSCIIGHRAGFWTIPKLDELSGSERDAWINSHNNSSKMWKASDWKNAGRNARQVNMLQRELITDKLQELMNDK
;
A
#
# COMPACT_ATOMS: atom_id res chain seq x y z
N MET A 1 10.87 -15.52 19.66
CA MET A 1 11.85 -14.50 20.05
C MET A 1 11.42 -13.17 19.44
N PHE A 2 11.49 -12.11 20.23
CA PHE A 2 11.26 -10.72 19.84
C PHE A 2 12.44 -9.90 20.31
N CYS A 3 13.00 -9.07 19.45
CA CYS A 3 14.16 -8.27 19.79
C CYS A 3 13.96 -6.82 19.37
N TYR A 4 14.48 -5.91 20.18
CA TYR A 4 14.69 -4.53 19.82
C TYR A 4 16.12 -4.41 19.29
N VAL A 5 16.27 -4.04 18.02
CA VAL A 5 17.52 -4.17 17.29
C VAL A 5 17.86 -2.94 16.47
N ARG A 6 19.16 -2.70 16.29
CA ARG A 6 19.71 -1.90 15.19
C ARG A 6 20.31 -2.84 14.14
N PHE A 7 20.22 -2.46 12.89
CA PHE A 7 20.68 -3.32 11.80
C PHE A 7 21.27 -2.56 10.61
N GLU A 8 22.08 -3.28 9.85
CA GLU A 8 22.66 -2.84 8.59
C GLU A 8 22.79 -4.04 7.66
N PHE A 9 22.13 -3.97 6.48
CA PHE A 9 22.26 -4.97 5.42
C PHE A 9 23.40 -4.61 4.48
N PRO A 10 24.10 -5.61 3.90
CA PRO A 10 25.03 -5.40 2.81
C PRO A 10 24.34 -4.72 1.61
N GLU A 11 25.12 -3.93 0.84
CA GLU A 11 24.59 -3.17 -0.31
C GLU A 11 23.99 -4.04 -1.42
N ASN A 12 24.47 -5.28 -1.57
CA ASN A 12 23.98 -6.23 -2.55
C ASN A 12 22.63 -6.87 -2.18
N VAL A 13 22.11 -6.67 -0.97
CA VAL A 13 20.82 -7.20 -0.56
C VAL A 13 19.70 -6.38 -1.18
N LYS A 14 19.05 -6.96 -2.18
CA LYS A 14 17.95 -6.29 -2.92
C LYS A 14 16.67 -6.16 -2.11
N TYR A 15 16.39 -7.12 -1.22
CA TYR A 15 15.15 -7.16 -0.42
C TYR A 15 15.47 -7.34 1.08
N PRO A 16 15.83 -6.26 1.79
CA PRO A 16 15.96 -6.28 3.24
C PRO A 16 14.67 -6.79 3.91
N CYS A 17 14.79 -7.48 5.05
CA CYS A 17 13.66 -8.21 5.62
C CYS A 17 13.18 -7.72 6.98
N ILE A 18 13.84 -6.73 7.57
CA ILE A 18 13.39 -6.15 8.86
C ILE A 18 12.45 -4.98 8.59
N PRO A 19 11.17 -5.07 8.99
CA PRO A 19 10.19 -4.02 8.77
C PRO A 19 10.41 -2.85 9.72
N VAL A 20 10.32 -1.64 9.20
CA VAL A 20 10.27 -0.38 9.98
C VAL A 20 8.96 0.31 9.70
N ASN A 21 8.19 0.60 10.74
CA ASN A 21 6.93 1.33 10.59
C ASN A 21 7.20 2.84 10.63
N VAL A 22 6.88 3.53 9.56
CA VAL A 22 6.98 4.98 9.46
C VAL A 22 5.59 5.56 9.25
N GLU A 23 5.02 6.16 10.30
CA GLU A 23 3.69 6.77 10.25
C GLU A 23 2.60 5.84 9.70
N GLY A 24 2.59 4.59 10.15
CA GLY A 24 1.64 3.56 9.73
C GLY A 24 2.00 2.85 8.42
N VAL A 25 3.07 3.23 7.74
CA VAL A 25 3.56 2.57 6.52
C VAL A 25 4.76 1.69 6.86
N PRO A 26 4.66 0.37 6.71
CA PRO A 26 5.81 -0.51 6.86
C PRO A 26 6.70 -0.40 5.61
N ILE A 27 7.98 -0.11 5.83
CA ILE A 27 9.05 -0.13 4.81
C ILE A 27 10.14 -1.11 5.22
N TYR A 28 11.04 -1.42 4.30
CA TYR A 28 12.17 -2.34 4.53
C TYR A 28 13.46 -1.65 4.11
N PRO A 29 14.02 -0.77 4.96
CA PRO A 29 15.25 -0.04 4.63
C PRO A 29 16.48 -0.94 4.79
N SER A 30 17.61 -0.55 4.18
CA SER A 30 18.88 -1.27 4.31
C SER A 30 19.52 -1.08 5.68
N THR A 31 19.21 0.01 6.38
CA THR A 31 19.75 0.30 7.71
C THR A 31 18.73 0.93 8.64
N SER A 32 18.93 0.72 9.93
CA SER A 32 18.20 1.43 11.00
C SER A 32 18.84 2.77 11.38
N GLU A 33 19.70 3.34 10.54
CA GLU A 33 20.33 4.63 10.79
C GLU A 33 19.30 5.73 11.10
N GLY A 34 19.58 6.55 12.11
CA GLY A 34 18.68 7.60 12.58
C GLY A 34 17.53 7.13 13.44
N LEU A 35 17.51 5.83 13.83
CA LEU A 35 16.55 5.27 14.78
C LEU A 35 17.29 4.72 16.01
N ASP A 36 16.67 4.82 17.17
CA ASP A 36 17.18 4.19 18.40
C ASP A 36 17.14 2.66 18.33
N GLY A 37 16.25 2.13 17.52
CA GLY A 37 16.07 0.71 17.22
C GLY A 37 14.69 0.40 16.69
N VAL A 38 14.47 -0.87 16.33
CA VAL A 38 13.19 -1.38 15.83
C VAL A 38 12.89 -2.75 16.41
N TYR A 39 11.61 -3.07 16.56
CA TYR A 39 11.21 -4.42 16.96
C TYR A 39 11.18 -5.36 15.77
N ALA A 40 11.85 -6.50 15.89
CA ALA A 40 11.85 -7.57 14.89
C ALA A 40 11.56 -8.92 15.54
N CYS A 41 10.95 -9.81 14.78
CA CYS A 41 10.64 -11.17 15.22
C CYS A 41 11.73 -12.16 14.77
N GLY A 42 11.78 -13.30 15.42
CA GLY A 42 12.77 -14.35 15.14
C GLY A 42 12.92 -14.76 13.67
N PRO A 43 11.83 -15.01 12.92
CA PRO A 43 11.94 -15.35 11.50
C PRO A 43 12.60 -14.28 10.64
N GLU A 44 12.30 -13.02 10.88
CA GLU A 44 12.91 -11.87 10.17
C GLU A 44 14.39 -11.73 10.53
N LEU A 45 14.72 -11.88 11.82
CA LEU A 45 16.11 -11.85 12.28
C LEU A 45 16.93 -13.02 11.74
N PHE A 46 16.34 -14.23 11.69
CA PHE A 46 16.98 -15.39 11.09
C PHE A 46 17.33 -15.13 9.62
N LEU A 47 16.37 -14.63 8.85
CA LEU A 47 16.61 -14.28 7.45
C LEU A 47 17.64 -13.14 7.31
N ALA A 48 17.57 -12.11 8.15
CA ALA A 48 18.53 -11.00 8.11
C ALA A 48 19.97 -11.49 8.28
N LEU A 49 20.22 -12.39 9.25
CA LEU A 49 21.53 -13.01 9.46
C LEU A 49 21.96 -13.86 8.26
N LYS A 50 21.04 -14.60 7.64
CA LYS A 50 21.33 -15.40 6.43
C LYS A 50 21.67 -14.51 5.22
N LEU A 51 21.08 -13.32 5.15
CA LEU A 51 21.40 -12.31 4.13
C LEU A 51 22.68 -11.50 4.47
N GLY A 52 23.38 -11.82 5.55
CA GLY A 52 24.63 -11.17 5.93
C GLY A 52 24.46 -9.85 6.67
N ALA A 53 23.28 -9.55 7.18
CA ALA A 53 23.05 -8.32 7.93
C ALA A 53 23.84 -8.31 9.26
N LYS A 54 24.39 -7.15 9.61
CA LYS A 54 24.87 -6.87 10.96
C LYS A 54 23.67 -6.49 11.83
N VAL A 55 23.44 -7.25 12.89
CA VAL A 55 22.31 -7.04 13.81
C VAL A 55 22.84 -6.84 15.21
N PHE A 56 22.53 -5.69 15.81
CA PHE A 56 22.85 -5.36 17.20
C PHE A 56 21.59 -5.45 18.04
N VAL A 57 21.58 -6.38 18.98
CA VAL A 57 20.44 -6.62 19.88
C VAL A 57 20.59 -5.76 21.13
N GLU A 58 19.71 -4.76 21.27
CA GLU A 58 19.65 -3.92 22.46
C GLU A 58 18.86 -4.63 23.60
N GLN A 59 17.77 -5.29 23.24
CA GLN A 59 16.92 -6.02 24.15
C GLN A 59 16.24 -7.18 23.42
N GLY A 60 16.05 -8.31 24.10
CA GLY A 60 15.40 -9.47 23.51
C GLY A 60 14.57 -10.25 24.49
N TYR A 61 13.50 -10.87 23.99
CA TYR A 61 12.62 -11.75 24.72
C TYR A 61 12.54 -13.09 24.00
N VAL A 62 12.90 -14.15 24.70
CA VAL A 62 12.72 -15.53 24.26
C VAL A 62 11.52 -16.11 25.02
N LEU A 63 10.54 -16.56 24.27
CA LEU A 63 9.36 -17.18 24.85
C LEU A 63 9.63 -18.65 25.11
N ASN A 64 9.31 -19.09 26.30
CA ASN A 64 9.35 -20.50 26.63
C ASN A 64 8.21 -21.25 25.94
N ALA A 65 8.44 -22.50 25.58
CA ALA A 65 7.39 -23.38 25.09
C ALA A 65 6.33 -23.58 26.20
N ILE A 66 5.07 -23.55 25.82
CA ILE A 66 3.98 -23.93 26.72
C ILE A 66 4.00 -25.45 26.83
N ILE A 67 4.25 -25.94 28.04
CA ILE A 67 4.26 -27.38 28.32
C ILE A 67 2.92 -27.76 28.91
N ASN A 68 2.29 -28.79 28.38
CA ASN A 68 1.09 -29.36 28.95
C ASN A 68 1.47 -30.07 30.25
N PRO A 69 0.91 -29.67 31.41
CA PRO A 69 1.26 -30.24 32.70
C PRO A 69 0.88 -31.73 32.85
N GLU A 70 -0.10 -32.20 32.11
CA GLU A 70 -0.57 -33.57 32.17
C GLU A 70 0.37 -34.60 31.56
N ASN A 71 1.08 -34.21 30.46
CA ASN A 71 1.89 -35.14 29.70
C ASN A 71 3.34 -34.68 29.45
N GLY A 72 3.72 -33.53 29.98
CA GLY A 72 5.05 -32.95 29.84
C GLY A 72 5.48 -32.59 28.42
N LYS A 73 4.55 -32.61 27.45
CA LYS A 73 4.83 -32.31 26.04
C LYS A 73 4.47 -30.87 25.70
N MET A 74 5.06 -30.34 24.65
CA MET A 74 4.74 -29.04 24.12
C MET A 74 3.25 -28.94 23.74
N SER A 75 2.58 -27.90 24.23
CA SER A 75 1.18 -27.65 23.95
C SER A 75 1.03 -26.83 22.66
N TYR A 76 0.14 -27.25 21.81
CA TYR A 76 -0.25 -26.58 20.57
C TYR A 76 -1.73 -26.23 20.61
N SER A 77 -2.08 -25.22 21.40
CA SER A 77 -3.47 -24.89 21.78
C SER A 77 -4.46 -24.74 20.61
N LEU A 78 -4.00 -24.24 19.45
CA LEU A 78 -4.87 -24.04 18.30
C LEU A 78 -4.77 -25.16 17.24
N ARG A 79 -3.86 -26.11 17.42
CA ARG A 79 -3.55 -27.11 16.37
C ARG A 79 -4.76 -27.94 15.97
N SER A 80 -5.46 -28.54 16.93
CA SER A 80 -6.57 -29.45 16.65
C SER A 80 -7.71 -28.73 15.94
N ALA A 81 -8.06 -27.52 16.38
CA ALA A 81 -9.10 -26.71 15.78
C ALA A 81 -8.75 -26.28 14.34
N VAL A 82 -7.53 -25.79 14.12
CA VAL A 82 -7.09 -25.37 12.77
C VAL A 82 -7.01 -26.57 11.84
N LYS A 83 -6.49 -27.70 12.32
CA LYS A 83 -6.41 -28.93 11.54
C LYS A 83 -7.79 -29.45 11.11
N GLN A 84 -8.75 -29.45 12.05
CA GLN A 84 -10.13 -29.86 11.75
C GLN A 84 -10.76 -28.94 10.69
N LEU A 85 -10.63 -27.61 10.86
CA LEU A 85 -11.16 -26.64 9.91
C LEU A 85 -10.56 -26.77 8.51
N VAL A 86 -9.25 -27.08 8.41
CA VAL A 86 -8.59 -27.33 7.12
C VAL A 86 -9.14 -28.59 6.47
N ALA A 87 -9.28 -29.69 7.24
CA ALA A 87 -9.83 -30.95 6.75
C ALA A 87 -11.29 -30.82 6.29
N ASP A 88 -12.12 -30.13 7.08
CA ASP A 88 -13.53 -29.88 6.75
C ASP A 88 -13.65 -29.02 5.48
N ARG A 89 -12.79 -28.02 5.32
CA ARG A 89 -12.74 -27.18 4.12
C ARG A 89 -12.33 -27.97 2.88
N ASP A 90 -11.32 -28.83 2.98
CA ASP A 90 -10.88 -29.67 1.87
C ASP A 90 -12.00 -30.67 1.47
N LYS A 91 -12.73 -31.20 2.44
CA LYS A 91 -13.91 -32.06 2.22
C LYS A 91 -15.02 -31.25 1.52
N ALA A 92 -15.40 -30.10 2.04
CA ALA A 92 -16.43 -29.26 1.43
C ALA A 92 -16.09 -28.86 -0.02
N LYS A 93 -14.80 -28.56 -0.28
CA LYS A 93 -14.32 -28.28 -1.63
C LYS A 93 -14.41 -29.45 -2.57
N ALA A 94 -14.19 -30.69 -2.07
CA ALA A 94 -14.29 -31.89 -2.86
C ALA A 94 -15.76 -32.28 -3.15
N GLU A 95 -16.67 -32.10 -2.18
CA GLU A 95 -18.07 -32.50 -2.29
C GLU A 95 -18.94 -31.44 -3.00
N HIS A 96 -18.72 -30.16 -2.75
CA HIS A 96 -19.57 -29.06 -3.22
C HIS A 96 -18.86 -28.13 -4.24
N GLY A 97 -17.56 -28.30 -4.45
CA GLY A 97 -16.76 -27.50 -5.37
C GLY A 97 -16.16 -26.23 -4.75
N LYS A 98 -15.24 -25.62 -5.49
CA LYS A 98 -14.65 -24.30 -5.13
C LYS A 98 -15.73 -23.21 -5.20
N LYS A 99 -15.71 -22.30 -4.22
CA LYS A 99 -16.64 -21.15 -4.08
C LYS A 99 -18.08 -21.59 -3.69
N SER A 100 -18.32 -22.82 -3.29
CA SER A 100 -19.59 -23.18 -2.63
C SER A 100 -19.77 -22.44 -1.31
N LEU A 101 -21.01 -22.35 -0.83
CA LEU A 101 -21.30 -21.68 0.44
C LEU A 101 -20.55 -22.34 1.61
N GLU A 102 -20.51 -23.66 1.63
CA GLU A 102 -19.84 -24.46 2.64
C GLU A 102 -18.32 -24.19 2.65
N GLU A 103 -17.68 -24.20 1.47
CA GLU A 103 -16.24 -23.88 1.35
C GLU A 103 -15.95 -22.43 1.79
N LEU A 104 -16.83 -21.47 1.40
CA LEU A 104 -16.67 -20.07 1.76
C LEU A 104 -16.82 -19.81 3.26
N ILE A 105 -17.76 -20.47 3.92
CA ILE A 105 -17.93 -20.39 5.38
C ILE A 105 -16.69 -20.89 6.08
N LEU A 106 -16.22 -22.10 5.75
CA LEU A 106 -15.04 -22.70 6.37
C LEU A 106 -13.76 -21.88 6.08
N LYS A 107 -13.60 -21.37 4.86
CA LYS A 107 -12.51 -20.45 4.51
C LYS A 107 -12.54 -19.18 5.37
N THR A 108 -13.73 -18.62 5.58
CA THR A 108 -13.91 -17.42 6.42
C THR A 108 -13.57 -17.71 7.87
N MET A 109 -13.95 -18.87 8.40
CA MET A 109 -13.62 -19.30 9.76
C MET A 109 -12.10 -19.43 9.97
N VAL A 110 -11.40 -20.11 9.05
CA VAL A 110 -9.91 -20.22 9.09
C VAL A 110 -9.25 -18.86 9.07
N ASN A 111 -9.66 -17.98 8.15
CA ASN A 111 -9.07 -16.64 8.03
C ASN A 111 -9.41 -15.74 9.23
N SER A 112 -10.62 -15.85 9.76
CA SER A 112 -11.04 -15.13 10.96
C SER A 112 -10.29 -15.59 12.20
N GLY A 113 -9.91 -16.85 12.28
CA GLY A 113 -9.10 -17.41 13.38
C GLY A 113 -7.79 -16.62 13.54
N TYR A 114 -7.06 -16.38 12.45
CA TYR A 114 -5.89 -15.51 12.49
C TYR A 114 -6.24 -14.07 12.94
N GLY A 115 -7.27 -13.46 12.34
CA GLY A 115 -7.70 -12.11 12.72
C GLY A 115 -8.06 -11.98 14.19
N LYS A 116 -8.66 -13.04 14.78
CA LYS A 116 -9.01 -13.10 16.19
C LYS A 116 -7.79 -13.15 17.12
N THR A 117 -6.66 -13.71 16.67
CA THR A 117 -5.42 -13.67 17.48
C THR A 117 -4.86 -12.24 17.61
N ALA A 118 -5.16 -11.35 16.67
CA ALA A 118 -4.75 -9.95 16.68
C ALA A 118 -5.87 -8.99 17.12
N GLN A 119 -7.02 -9.50 17.58
CA GLN A 119 -8.17 -8.65 17.93
C GLN A 119 -7.85 -7.79 19.14
N ASN A 120 -8.10 -6.50 19.04
CA ASN A 120 -7.91 -5.49 20.09
C ASN A 120 -6.47 -5.39 20.64
N VAL A 121 -5.47 -5.68 19.82
CA VAL A 121 -4.07 -5.37 20.14
C VAL A 121 -3.84 -3.85 20.12
N VAL A 122 -4.59 -3.15 19.28
CA VAL A 122 -4.74 -1.69 19.28
C VAL A 122 -6.23 -1.42 19.46
N GLU A 123 -6.56 -0.51 20.35
CA GLU A 123 -7.96 -0.15 20.63
C GLU A 123 -8.72 0.17 19.34
N LYS A 124 -9.82 -0.52 19.16
CA LYS A 124 -10.74 -0.33 18.03
C LYS A 124 -12.16 -0.28 18.58
N SER A 125 -12.95 0.60 18.00
CA SER A 125 -14.38 0.63 18.25
C SER A 125 -15.14 -0.06 17.11
N THR A 126 -16.24 -0.66 17.47
CA THR A 126 -17.23 -1.25 16.55
C THR A 126 -18.61 -0.75 16.90
N TRP A 127 -19.51 -0.76 15.91
CA TRP A 127 -20.91 -0.43 16.18
C TRP A 127 -21.59 -1.63 16.82
N SER A 128 -22.25 -1.39 17.97
CA SER A 128 -23.12 -2.37 18.63
C SER A 128 -24.56 -2.15 18.16
N ALA A 129 -25.07 -3.07 17.35
CA ALA A 129 -26.47 -3.01 16.91
C ALA A 129 -27.46 -3.24 18.08
N TYR A 130 -27.02 -3.82 19.17
CA TYR A 130 -27.84 -4.06 20.36
C TYR A 130 -28.01 -2.80 21.23
N LYS A 131 -26.91 -2.01 21.37
CA LYS A 131 -26.92 -0.79 22.19
C LYS A 131 -27.09 0.49 21.40
N ASP A 132 -27.06 0.40 20.07
CA ASP A 132 -27.16 1.53 19.14
C ASP A 132 -26.06 2.58 19.33
N GLU A 133 -24.83 2.13 19.73
CA GLU A 133 -23.69 3.01 20.00
C GLU A 133 -22.36 2.38 19.56
N MET A 134 -21.30 3.20 19.51
CA MET A 134 -19.94 2.73 19.30
C MET A 134 -19.39 2.15 20.60
N GLU A 135 -19.04 0.88 20.58
CA GLU A 135 -18.39 0.18 21.71
C GLU A 135 -16.95 -0.16 21.37
N ASN A 136 -16.12 -0.24 22.38
CA ASN A 136 -14.78 -0.78 22.23
C ASN A 136 -14.86 -2.27 21.91
N LEU A 137 -14.20 -2.67 20.81
CA LEU A 137 -14.10 -4.06 20.44
C LEU A 137 -13.24 -4.80 21.48
N GLY A 138 -13.86 -5.65 22.30
CA GLY A 138 -13.15 -6.44 23.28
C GLY A 138 -12.16 -7.43 22.68
N CYS A 139 -11.23 -7.92 23.47
CA CYS A 139 -10.35 -9.04 23.10
C CYS A 139 -11.17 -10.30 22.80
N SER A 140 -10.69 -11.13 21.88
CA SER A 140 -11.26 -12.45 21.70
C SER A 140 -10.67 -13.44 22.72
N SER A 141 -11.34 -14.57 22.95
CA SER A 141 -10.84 -15.64 23.83
C SER A 141 -9.50 -16.24 23.35
N ILE A 142 -9.16 -16.04 22.09
CA ILE A 142 -7.91 -16.52 21.47
C ILE A 142 -6.96 -15.37 21.10
N THR A 143 -7.19 -14.15 21.60
CA THR A 143 -6.27 -13.02 21.38
C THR A 143 -4.89 -13.39 21.96
N ASN A 144 -3.91 -13.41 21.05
CA ASN A 144 -2.52 -13.68 21.37
C ASN A 144 -1.62 -12.86 20.42
N PRO A 145 -1.21 -11.66 20.85
CA PRO A 145 -0.38 -10.76 20.01
C PRO A 145 0.91 -11.41 19.55
N VAL A 146 1.49 -12.25 20.38
CA VAL A 146 2.72 -12.99 20.09
C VAL A 146 2.52 -13.94 18.93
N ALA A 147 1.45 -14.75 18.93
CA ALA A 147 1.12 -15.65 17.84
C ALA A 147 0.83 -14.86 16.55
N ALA A 148 0.07 -13.78 16.65
CA ALA A 148 -0.24 -12.91 15.50
C ALA A 148 1.02 -12.32 14.86
N CYS A 149 1.95 -11.79 15.66
CA CYS A 149 3.22 -11.26 15.20
C CYS A 149 4.11 -12.36 14.55
N MET A 150 4.18 -13.53 15.17
CA MET A 150 4.97 -14.65 14.63
C MET A 150 4.43 -15.15 13.31
N ILE A 151 3.11 -15.26 13.15
CA ILE A 151 2.48 -15.66 11.88
C ILE A 151 2.81 -14.66 10.77
N THR A 152 2.66 -13.36 11.04
CA THR A 152 2.99 -12.35 10.03
C THR A 152 4.47 -12.28 9.72
N SER A 153 5.32 -12.45 10.73
CA SER A 153 6.77 -12.43 10.58
C SER A 153 7.28 -13.60 9.72
N ILE A 154 6.80 -14.83 9.96
CA ILE A 154 7.22 -15.98 9.14
C ILE A 154 6.77 -15.85 7.69
N VAL A 155 5.56 -15.35 7.44
CA VAL A 155 5.07 -15.13 6.07
C VAL A 155 5.92 -14.07 5.36
N ARG A 156 6.23 -12.95 6.01
CA ARG A 156 7.11 -11.92 5.46
C ARG A 156 8.52 -12.45 5.19
N ALA A 157 9.09 -13.19 6.14
CA ALA A 157 10.41 -13.79 5.96
C ALA A 157 10.46 -14.75 4.77
N VAL A 158 9.46 -15.62 4.62
CA VAL A 158 9.36 -16.54 3.47
C VAL A 158 9.23 -15.79 2.14
N LEU A 159 8.36 -14.78 2.07
CA LEU A 159 8.19 -13.96 0.87
C LEU A 159 9.47 -13.22 0.49
N LEU A 160 10.16 -12.62 1.46
CA LEU A 160 11.40 -11.87 1.22
C LEU A 160 12.59 -12.79 0.93
N ALA A 161 12.63 -13.97 1.53
CA ALA A 161 13.60 -15.02 1.16
C ALA A 161 13.41 -15.45 -0.30
N THR A 162 12.16 -15.67 -0.71
CA THR A 162 11.84 -16.02 -2.10
C THR A 162 12.28 -14.93 -3.07
N GLN A 163 12.00 -13.66 -2.76
CA GLN A 163 12.39 -12.55 -3.62
C GLN A 163 13.91 -12.41 -3.75
N ASN A 164 14.66 -12.57 -2.65
CA ASN A 164 16.13 -12.53 -2.72
C ASN A 164 16.68 -13.68 -3.57
N GLN A 165 16.24 -14.93 -3.36
CA GLN A 165 16.70 -16.06 -4.16
C GLN A 165 16.26 -15.96 -5.63
N CYS A 166 15.03 -15.50 -5.91
CA CYS A 166 14.62 -15.23 -7.29
C CYS A 166 15.55 -14.18 -7.93
N HIS A 167 15.88 -13.12 -7.22
CA HIS A 167 16.79 -12.08 -7.72
C HIS A 167 18.20 -12.59 -7.97
N GLU A 168 18.74 -13.40 -7.07
CA GLU A 168 20.06 -14.06 -7.25
C GLU A 168 20.11 -14.95 -8.51
N LEU A 169 18.98 -15.53 -8.89
CA LEU A 169 18.82 -16.32 -10.11
C LEU A 169 18.44 -15.49 -11.34
N GLY A 170 18.37 -14.16 -11.22
CA GLY A 170 18.06 -13.24 -12.32
C GLY A 170 16.56 -13.02 -12.59
N TYR A 171 15.67 -13.54 -11.74
CA TYR A 171 14.23 -13.31 -11.87
C TYR A 171 13.78 -12.04 -11.16
N MET A 172 12.69 -11.45 -11.66
CA MET A 172 12.10 -10.23 -11.13
C MET A 172 10.80 -10.49 -10.38
N THR A 173 10.58 -9.74 -9.31
CA THR A 173 9.28 -9.67 -8.63
C THR A 173 8.68 -8.30 -8.85
N CYS A 174 7.49 -8.23 -9.45
CA CYS A 174 6.84 -6.96 -9.76
C CYS A 174 5.79 -6.54 -8.74
N SER A 175 5.23 -7.46 -7.97
CA SER A 175 4.26 -7.14 -6.92
C SER A 175 4.32 -8.15 -5.79
N VAL A 176 4.17 -7.65 -4.55
CA VAL A 176 4.05 -8.48 -3.34
C VAL A 176 2.85 -8.01 -2.54
N THR A 177 2.01 -8.95 -2.16
CA THR A 177 0.85 -8.73 -1.31
C THR A 177 1.06 -9.39 0.06
N THR A 178 -0.01 -9.57 0.83
CA THR A 178 0.07 -10.10 2.20
C THR A 178 0.72 -11.49 2.30
N ASP A 179 0.38 -12.38 1.35
CA ASP A 179 0.73 -13.80 1.36
C ASP A 179 1.05 -14.34 -0.05
N GLY A 180 1.24 -13.45 -1.02
CA GLY A 180 1.51 -13.81 -2.40
C GLY A 180 2.36 -12.78 -3.12
N PHE A 181 2.84 -13.14 -4.30
CA PHE A 181 3.66 -12.28 -5.15
C PHE A 181 3.45 -12.62 -6.63
N ILE A 182 3.88 -11.71 -7.49
CA ILE A 182 3.91 -11.89 -8.95
C ILE A 182 5.37 -11.78 -9.38
N SER A 183 5.84 -12.79 -10.08
CA SER A 183 7.22 -12.89 -10.55
C SER A 183 7.27 -13.65 -11.88
N ASP A 184 8.35 -13.47 -12.64
CA ASP A 184 8.65 -14.22 -13.86
C ASP A 184 9.37 -15.56 -13.58
N VAL A 185 9.53 -15.94 -12.31
CA VAL A 185 10.16 -17.20 -11.93
C VAL A 185 9.32 -18.41 -12.38
N PRO A 186 9.90 -19.40 -13.08
CA PRO A 186 9.22 -20.63 -13.42
C PRO A 186 8.80 -21.43 -12.19
N GLU A 187 7.65 -22.10 -12.27
CA GLU A 187 7.11 -22.90 -11.16
C GLU A 187 8.09 -23.94 -10.64
N ALA A 188 8.79 -24.64 -11.55
CA ALA A 188 9.78 -25.65 -11.18
C ALA A 188 10.93 -25.06 -10.37
N THR A 189 11.43 -23.88 -10.78
CA THR A 189 12.48 -23.14 -10.04
C THR A 189 11.95 -22.69 -8.69
N LEU A 190 10.75 -22.09 -8.62
CA LEU A 190 10.13 -21.66 -7.37
C LEU A 190 10.02 -22.82 -6.36
N LYS A 191 9.63 -23.99 -6.84
CA LYS A 191 9.50 -25.21 -6.02
C LYS A 191 10.85 -25.79 -5.58
N SER A 192 11.95 -25.43 -6.20
CA SER A 192 13.30 -25.90 -5.83
C SER A 192 14.03 -24.96 -4.86
N LEU A 193 13.57 -23.73 -4.65
CA LEU A 193 14.20 -22.77 -3.75
C LEU A 193 14.16 -23.27 -2.30
N ASP A 194 15.28 -23.22 -1.59
CA ASP A 194 15.35 -23.61 -0.18
C ASP A 194 14.97 -22.50 0.80
N LEU A 195 14.89 -21.26 0.32
CA LEU A 195 14.49 -20.05 1.06
C LEU A 195 15.39 -19.81 2.29
N PHE A 196 16.69 -19.99 2.11
CA PHE A 196 17.69 -19.91 3.20
C PHE A 196 17.38 -20.85 4.37
N GLY A 197 16.76 -22.01 4.09
CA GLY A 197 16.34 -23.00 5.07
C GLY A 197 14.91 -22.79 5.64
N LEU A 198 14.24 -21.68 5.34
CA LEU A 198 12.85 -21.43 5.81
C LEU A 198 11.85 -22.38 5.17
N ARG A 199 12.13 -22.89 3.97
CA ARG A 199 11.25 -23.84 3.28
C ARG A 199 10.96 -25.06 4.14
N HIS A 200 12.00 -25.66 4.72
CA HIS A 200 11.86 -26.82 5.57
C HIS A 200 10.83 -26.60 6.71
N TYR A 201 10.89 -25.47 7.39
CA TYR A 201 9.95 -25.17 8.46
C TYR A 201 8.51 -25.02 7.97
N MET A 202 8.32 -24.42 6.80
CA MET A 202 6.99 -24.26 6.21
C MET A 202 6.41 -25.58 5.73
N GLU A 203 7.22 -26.43 5.12
CA GLU A 203 6.82 -27.78 4.71
C GLU A 203 6.46 -28.65 5.92
N GLN A 204 7.25 -28.60 6.98
CA GLN A 204 6.93 -29.32 8.22
C GLN A 204 5.62 -28.82 8.84
N ALA A 205 5.38 -27.52 8.84
CA ALA A 205 4.11 -26.95 9.31
C ALA A 205 2.93 -27.44 8.44
N ARG A 206 3.10 -27.49 7.13
CA ARG A 206 2.07 -28.02 6.20
C ARG A 206 1.81 -29.51 6.44
N LEU A 207 2.84 -30.31 6.52
CA LEU A 207 2.72 -31.76 6.82
C LEU A 207 2.01 -31.98 8.16
N PHE A 208 2.36 -31.19 9.17
CA PHE A 208 1.74 -31.26 10.48
C PHE A 208 0.23 -30.94 10.45
N LEU A 209 -0.21 -29.99 9.63
CA LEU A 209 -1.61 -29.63 9.47
C LEU A 209 -2.40 -30.62 8.60
N THR A 210 -1.73 -31.28 7.65
CA THR A 210 -2.37 -32.13 6.64
C THR A 210 -2.16 -33.63 6.87
N ASP A 211 -1.76 -34.04 8.06
CA ASP A 211 -1.45 -35.44 8.38
C ASP A 211 -0.45 -36.09 7.41
N ASN A 212 0.64 -35.41 7.13
CA ASN A 212 1.72 -35.81 6.22
C ASN A 212 1.28 -35.99 4.75
N LYS A 213 0.19 -35.37 4.32
CA LYS A 213 -0.33 -35.52 2.96
C LYS A 213 0.17 -34.47 1.97
N ASN A 214 0.45 -33.25 2.43
CA ASN A 214 0.76 -32.14 1.52
C ASN A 214 1.82 -31.19 2.08
N PRO A 215 3.08 -31.26 1.63
CA PRO A 215 4.14 -30.35 2.01
C PRO A 215 4.13 -29.02 1.23
N GLU A 216 3.36 -28.92 0.13
CA GLU A 216 3.45 -27.79 -0.79
C GLU A 216 3.08 -26.46 -0.13
N ILE A 217 3.98 -25.50 -0.20
CA ILE A 217 3.82 -24.16 0.38
C ILE A 217 3.31 -23.13 -0.63
N TRP A 218 3.43 -23.42 -1.94
CA TRP A 218 3.05 -22.51 -3.01
C TRP A 218 1.80 -22.97 -3.75
N GLU A 219 0.86 -22.07 -3.95
CA GLU A 219 -0.29 -22.26 -4.82
C GLU A 219 -0.16 -21.31 -6.02
N ILE A 220 0.01 -21.87 -7.23
CA ILE A 220 0.00 -21.08 -8.46
C ILE A 220 -1.47 -20.78 -8.83
N LYS A 221 -1.82 -19.50 -8.84
CA LYS A 221 -3.20 -19.07 -9.13
C LYS A 221 -3.39 -18.66 -10.59
N HIS A 222 -2.41 -17.99 -11.14
CA HIS A 222 -2.46 -17.44 -12.49
C HIS A 222 -1.07 -17.45 -13.12
N CYS A 223 -1.03 -17.71 -14.43
CA CYS A 223 0.14 -17.52 -15.28
C CYS A 223 -0.21 -16.53 -16.37
N GLN A 224 0.71 -15.62 -16.70
CA GLN A 224 0.48 -14.51 -17.63
C GLN A 224 1.70 -14.36 -18.53
N ASP A 225 1.48 -14.05 -19.79
CA ASP A 225 2.58 -13.81 -20.73
C ASP A 225 3.00 -12.35 -20.74
N ASP A 226 2.08 -11.43 -20.44
CA ASP A 226 2.35 -10.00 -20.37
C ASP A 226 1.57 -9.33 -19.25
N LEU A 227 2.20 -8.37 -18.57
CA LEU A 227 1.65 -7.74 -17.38
C LEU A 227 2.03 -6.27 -17.29
N ILE A 228 1.05 -5.42 -17.06
CA ILE A 228 1.26 -4.04 -16.59
C ILE A 228 0.89 -3.98 -15.12
N ASN A 229 1.87 -3.66 -14.27
CA ASN A 229 1.68 -3.48 -12.84
C ASN A 229 1.74 -1.98 -12.51
N PHE A 230 0.65 -1.40 -12.03
CA PHE A 230 0.53 0.04 -11.78
C PHE A 230 0.36 0.41 -10.30
N THR A 231 -0.09 -0.53 -9.47
CA THR A 231 -0.11 -0.40 -8.00
C THR A 231 0.18 -1.75 -7.35
N THR A 232 0.35 -1.78 -6.03
CA THR A 232 0.62 -3.02 -5.26
C THR A 232 -0.38 -4.14 -5.54
N ARG A 233 -1.65 -3.80 -5.80
CA ARG A 233 -2.72 -4.76 -6.15
C ARG A 233 -3.40 -4.41 -7.47
N GLY A 234 -2.81 -3.52 -8.22
CA GLY A 234 -3.30 -3.09 -9.52
C GLY A 234 -2.40 -3.63 -10.61
N ASN A 235 -2.81 -4.69 -11.24
CA ASN A 235 -2.13 -5.27 -12.39
C ASN A 235 -3.16 -5.69 -13.43
N VAL A 236 -2.77 -5.66 -14.68
CA VAL A 236 -3.62 -6.05 -15.81
C VAL A 236 -2.81 -6.78 -16.87
N SER A 237 -3.36 -7.85 -17.39
CA SER A 237 -2.81 -8.60 -18.52
C SER A 237 -3.92 -8.95 -19.50
N LEU A 238 -3.57 -9.11 -20.76
CA LEU A 238 -4.49 -9.64 -21.80
C LEU A 238 -4.51 -11.16 -21.80
N TYR A 239 -3.49 -11.81 -21.25
CA TYR A 239 -3.31 -13.25 -21.31
C TYR A 239 -3.12 -13.89 -19.94
N CYS A 240 -3.83 -14.98 -19.69
CA CYS A 240 -3.66 -15.80 -18.49
C CYS A 240 -3.93 -17.27 -18.81
N LYS A 241 -2.89 -18.12 -18.71
CA LYS A 241 -2.97 -19.56 -19.07
C LYS A 241 -3.93 -20.37 -18.22
N THR A 242 -4.20 -19.92 -17.00
CA THR A 242 -5.04 -20.66 -16.05
C THR A 242 -6.53 -20.32 -16.13
N ASN A 243 -6.88 -19.28 -16.84
CA ASN A 243 -8.27 -18.83 -16.98
C ASN A 243 -8.51 -18.21 -18.37
N PRO A 244 -8.52 -19.05 -19.42
CA PRO A 244 -8.69 -18.58 -20.79
C PRO A 244 -10.08 -17.98 -20.98
N MET A 245 -10.15 -16.94 -21.81
CA MET A 245 -11.39 -16.28 -22.19
C MET A 245 -11.51 -16.19 -23.70
N LEU A 246 -12.66 -16.55 -24.24
CA LEU A 246 -12.95 -16.47 -25.66
C LEU A 246 -13.46 -15.07 -26.03
N PHE A 247 -12.83 -14.48 -27.02
CA PHE A 247 -13.28 -13.24 -27.63
C PHE A 247 -12.99 -13.27 -29.13
N ASN A 248 -14.03 -13.13 -29.96
CA ASN A 248 -13.93 -13.23 -31.43
C ASN A 248 -13.22 -14.54 -31.88
N ASP A 249 -13.61 -15.66 -31.32
CA ASP A 249 -13.03 -17.00 -31.58
C ASP A 249 -11.52 -17.15 -31.26
N LYS A 250 -10.94 -16.17 -30.59
CA LYS A 250 -9.58 -16.24 -30.06
C LYS A 250 -9.62 -16.47 -28.57
N GLU A 251 -8.78 -17.38 -28.13
CA GLU A 251 -8.56 -17.63 -26.70
C GLU A 251 -7.66 -16.52 -26.13
N TYR A 252 -8.15 -15.80 -25.12
CA TYR A 252 -7.39 -14.86 -24.33
C TYR A 252 -7.34 -15.32 -22.89
N GLU A 253 -6.14 -15.49 -22.40
CA GLU A 253 -5.92 -15.77 -20.99
C GLU A 253 -5.77 -14.43 -20.26
N GLY A 254 -6.69 -14.11 -19.40
CA GLY A 254 -6.69 -12.79 -18.83
C GLY A 254 -6.84 -12.73 -17.32
N VAL A 255 -6.07 -11.89 -16.68
CA VAL A 255 -6.19 -11.56 -15.28
C VAL A 255 -6.69 -10.14 -15.09
N CYS A 256 -7.59 -10.03 -14.16
CA CYS A 256 -8.17 -8.80 -13.73
C CYS A 256 -7.24 -7.90 -12.95
N ALA A 257 -7.36 -6.62 -13.17
CA ALA A 257 -6.80 -5.65 -12.27
C ALA A 257 -7.49 -5.75 -10.92
N HIS A 258 -6.76 -6.16 -9.91
CA HIS A 258 -7.26 -6.20 -8.56
C HIS A 258 -6.92 -4.90 -7.87
N ASN A 259 -7.91 -4.13 -7.50
CA ASN A 259 -7.72 -2.96 -6.66
C ASN A 259 -7.73 -3.39 -5.19
N SER A 260 -6.88 -2.74 -4.38
CA SER A 260 -6.81 -2.92 -2.92
C SER A 260 -8.09 -2.58 -2.18
N THR A 261 -8.96 -1.78 -2.75
CA THR A 261 -10.31 -1.63 -2.28
C THR A 261 -11.08 -2.84 -2.77
N LYS A 262 -11.76 -3.54 -1.92
CA LYS A 262 -12.72 -4.61 -2.25
C LYS A 262 -13.80 -4.18 -3.26
N SER A 263 -13.65 -3.07 -3.83
CA SER A 263 -14.45 -2.47 -4.86
C SER A 263 -14.34 -3.20 -6.19
N GLY A 264 -13.66 -4.36 -6.16
CA GLY A 264 -13.80 -5.38 -7.16
C GLY A 264 -14.11 -4.92 -8.57
N TYR A 265 -13.27 -4.07 -9.13
CA TYR A 265 -13.26 -3.96 -10.57
C TYR A 265 -12.59 -5.25 -11.06
N ASP A 266 -13.34 -6.32 -10.99
CA ASP A 266 -13.00 -7.59 -11.58
C ASP A 266 -13.48 -7.53 -13.02
N SER A 267 -12.56 -7.24 -13.93
CA SER A 267 -12.83 -7.27 -15.33
C SER A 267 -12.80 -8.71 -15.83
N ASP A 268 -13.95 -9.32 -15.88
CA ASP A 268 -14.10 -10.68 -16.37
C ASP A 268 -14.13 -10.76 -17.90
N THR A 269 -14.20 -9.61 -18.58
CA THR A 269 -14.29 -9.54 -20.04
C THR A 269 -13.02 -8.95 -20.65
N TYR A 270 -12.68 -9.41 -21.86
CA TYR A 270 -11.57 -8.87 -22.64
C TYR A 270 -11.73 -7.36 -22.90
N LYS A 271 -12.96 -6.91 -23.21
CA LYS A 271 -13.26 -5.49 -23.47
C LYS A 271 -12.97 -4.61 -22.26
N ASP A 272 -13.35 -5.05 -21.08
CA ASP A 272 -13.14 -4.30 -19.85
C ASP A 272 -11.65 -4.20 -19.52
N ARG A 273 -10.89 -5.27 -19.73
CA ARG A 273 -9.44 -5.28 -19.55
C ARG A 273 -8.74 -4.36 -20.52
N LEU A 274 -9.12 -4.43 -21.78
CA LEU A 274 -8.59 -3.56 -22.81
C LEU A 274 -8.90 -2.10 -22.53
N TRP A 275 -10.13 -1.80 -22.11
CA TRP A 275 -10.51 -0.46 -21.67
C TRP A 275 -9.68 0.01 -20.49
N LEU A 276 -9.52 -0.80 -19.44
CA LEU A 276 -8.72 -0.47 -18.28
C LEU A 276 -7.25 -0.23 -18.66
N MET A 277 -6.67 -1.09 -19.48
CA MET A 277 -5.30 -0.95 -19.97
C MET A 277 -5.13 0.36 -20.74
N THR A 278 -6.07 0.69 -21.62
CA THR A 278 -6.10 1.98 -22.37
C THR A 278 -6.15 3.16 -21.39
N GLN A 279 -7.03 3.12 -20.36
CA GLN A 279 -7.11 4.19 -19.37
C GLN A 279 -5.80 4.35 -18.60
N ILE A 280 -5.13 3.26 -18.23
CA ILE A 280 -3.82 3.29 -17.57
C ILE A 280 -2.79 3.98 -18.47
N LEU A 281 -2.73 3.62 -19.75
CA LEU A 281 -1.79 4.15 -20.72
C LEU A 281 -2.09 5.59 -21.11
N CYS A 282 -3.37 6.00 -21.13
CA CYS A 282 -3.79 7.39 -21.40
C CYS A 282 -3.54 8.35 -20.21
N ARG A 283 -2.81 7.94 -19.17
CA ARG A 283 -2.41 8.81 -18.05
C ARG A 283 -3.58 9.35 -17.24
N THR A 284 -4.69 8.63 -17.17
CA THR A 284 -5.79 9.00 -16.29
C THR A 284 -5.38 8.86 -14.84
N LYS A 285 -5.66 9.88 -14.01
CA LYS A 285 -5.33 9.84 -12.57
C LYS A 285 -6.15 8.82 -11.80
N ALA A 286 -7.34 8.54 -12.28
CA ALA A 286 -8.24 7.55 -11.72
C ALA A 286 -9.13 6.99 -12.83
N VAL A 287 -9.55 5.73 -12.68
CA VAL A 287 -10.59 5.11 -13.48
C VAL A 287 -11.86 5.09 -12.65
N GLU A 288 -12.92 5.62 -13.23
CA GLU A 288 -14.23 5.64 -12.58
C GLU A 288 -15.03 4.39 -12.95
N TYR A 289 -15.68 3.79 -11.98
CA TYR A 289 -16.60 2.68 -12.19
C TYR A 289 -17.77 2.76 -11.22
N LYS A 290 -18.89 2.19 -11.63
CA LYS A 290 -20.08 2.11 -10.79
C LYS A 290 -19.94 0.96 -9.79
N ASN A 291 -20.29 1.21 -8.55
CA ASN A 291 -20.28 0.23 -7.48
C ASN A 291 -21.58 0.29 -6.70
N GLU A 292 -22.12 -0.86 -6.33
CA GLU A 292 -23.28 -0.94 -5.45
C GLU A 292 -22.81 -0.88 -3.99
N GLU A 293 -23.37 0.08 -3.26
CA GLU A 293 -23.16 0.21 -1.82
C GLU A 293 -24.46 0.04 -1.06
N TRP A 294 -24.39 -0.77 -0.04
CA TRP A 294 -25.47 -0.98 0.90
C TRP A 294 -25.40 0.07 2.00
N THR A 295 -26.56 0.44 2.56
CA THR A 295 -26.60 1.28 3.76
C THR A 295 -25.73 0.66 4.85
N THR A 296 -24.80 1.44 5.39
CA THR A 296 -23.91 0.99 6.45
C THR A 296 -24.68 0.83 7.76
N PHE A 297 -24.18 -0.02 8.67
CA PHE A 297 -24.77 -0.14 10.02
C PHE A 297 -24.83 1.20 10.76
N LYS A 298 -23.85 2.07 10.57
CA LYS A 298 -23.84 3.42 11.14
C LYS A 298 -25.00 4.29 10.61
N GLU A 299 -25.29 4.18 9.34
CA GLU A 299 -26.41 4.91 8.72
C GLU A 299 -27.77 4.35 9.14
N LEU A 300 -27.88 3.00 9.27
CA LEU A 300 -29.08 2.35 9.81
C LEU A 300 -29.37 2.80 11.24
N ALA A 301 -28.32 2.90 12.06
CA ALA A 301 -28.43 3.41 13.41
C ALA A 301 -28.84 4.88 13.50
N GLN A 302 -28.60 5.66 12.47
CA GLN A 302 -29.09 7.04 12.33
C GLN A 302 -30.54 7.10 11.82
N GLY A 303 -31.24 5.96 11.74
CA GLY A 303 -32.63 5.88 11.27
C GLY A 303 -32.75 5.95 9.75
N LYS A 304 -31.67 5.72 8.98
CA LYS A 304 -31.79 5.64 7.52
C LYS A 304 -32.30 4.27 7.08
N ASP A 305 -33.09 4.26 6.02
CA ASP A 305 -33.58 3.03 5.44
C ASP A 305 -32.47 2.14 4.86
N PHE A 306 -32.75 0.84 4.85
CA PHE A 306 -31.88 -0.12 4.18
C PHE A 306 -32.07 -0.02 2.67
N ILE A 307 -31.14 0.59 2.00
CA ILE A 307 -31.16 0.81 0.56
C ILE A 307 -29.85 0.36 -0.09
N VAL A 308 -29.94 -0.04 -1.35
CA VAL A 308 -28.79 -0.22 -2.23
C VAL A 308 -28.67 1.03 -3.11
N ARG A 309 -27.53 1.66 -3.11
CA ARG A 309 -27.25 2.84 -3.92
C ARG A 309 -26.06 2.61 -4.85
N ASN A 310 -26.15 3.11 -6.06
CA ASN A 310 -25.02 3.15 -6.97
C ASN A 310 -24.12 4.33 -6.63
N THR A 311 -22.86 4.05 -6.35
CA THR A 311 -21.82 5.06 -6.12
C THR A 311 -20.77 4.96 -7.21
N VAL A 312 -20.09 6.09 -7.48
CA VAL A 312 -18.93 6.10 -8.36
C VAL A 312 -17.68 5.89 -7.51
N LYS A 313 -16.94 4.87 -7.82
CA LYS A 313 -15.63 4.58 -7.22
C LYS A 313 -14.52 4.92 -8.20
N HIS A 314 -13.35 5.19 -7.65
CA HIS A 314 -12.17 5.50 -8.44
C HIS A 314 -11.08 4.48 -8.16
N ILE A 315 -10.55 3.87 -9.20
CA ILE A 315 -9.31 3.10 -9.13
C ILE A 315 -8.16 4.11 -9.18
N ARG A 316 -7.45 4.26 -8.07
CA ARG A 316 -6.26 5.09 -8.02
C ARG A 316 -5.13 4.41 -8.77
N MET A 317 -4.47 5.16 -9.64
CA MET A 317 -3.35 4.68 -10.46
C MET A 317 -2.01 5.27 -10.02
N ASP A 318 -1.96 5.85 -8.83
CA ASP A 318 -0.70 6.24 -8.21
C ASP A 318 0.05 4.99 -7.75
N PHE A 319 1.35 4.95 -8.02
CA PHE A 319 2.17 3.84 -7.54
C PHE A 319 2.35 3.92 -6.03
N ASP A 320 2.11 2.79 -5.35
CA ASP A 320 2.35 2.62 -3.91
C ASP A 320 3.63 1.82 -3.72
N MET A 321 4.76 2.49 -3.87
CA MET A 321 6.06 1.86 -3.74
C MET A 321 6.63 2.06 -2.34
N LYS A 322 6.84 0.96 -1.63
CA LYS A 322 7.63 0.90 -0.38
C LYS A 322 9.12 0.74 -0.66
N ARG A 323 9.51 0.96 -1.90
CA ARG A 323 10.84 0.93 -2.47
C ARG A 323 10.98 2.08 -3.45
N LYS A 324 12.18 2.58 -3.67
CA LYS A 324 12.43 3.66 -4.63
C LYS A 324 12.65 3.09 -6.04
N PRO A 325 12.28 3.83 -7.11
CA PRO A 325 12.67 3.49 -8.47
C PRO A 325 14.20 3.45 -8.60
N ASP A 326 14.69 2.46 -9.31
CA ASP A 326 16.10 2.38 -9.68
C ASP A 326 16.31 3.12 -11.01
N ARG A 327 17.00 4.27 -10.95
CA ARG A 327 17.21 5.12 -12.11
C ARG A 327 18.02 4.45 -13.20
N GLU A 328 18.96 3.61 -12.81
CA GLU A 328 19.89 2.93 -13.74
C GLU A 328 19.22 1.75 -14.46
N SER A 329 18.18 1.18 -13.86
CA SER A 329 17.44 0.06 -14.45
C SER A 329 16.41 0.48 -15.50
N PHE A 330 16.28 1.78 -15.74
CA PHE A 330 15.25 2.30 -16.63
C PHE A 330 15.44 1.83 -18.07
N SER A 331 14.39 1.24 -18.61
CA SER A 331 14.32 0.78 -20.00
C SER A 331 12.91 1.05 -20.53
N PRO A 332 12.74 2.03 -21.44
CA PRO A 332 11.42 2.30 -22.01
C PRO A 332 10.92 1.09 -22.80
N ARG A 333 9.63 0.79 -22.63
CA ARG A 333 8.97 -0.30 -23.35
C ARG A 333 7.83 0.22 -24.18
N THR A 334 7.77 -0.20 -25.42
CA THR A 334 6.65 0.09 -26.33
C THR A 334 5.56 -0.95 -26.15
N VAL A 335 4.34 -0.52 -25.90
CA VAL A 335 3.15 -1.37 -25.77
C VAL A 335 2.11 -0.92 -26.78
N THR A 336 1.61 -1.87 -27.57
CA THR A 336 0.54 -1.62 -28.57
C THR A 336 -0.77 -2.19 -28.02
N VAL A 337 -1.78 -1.33 -27.93
CA VAL A 337 -3.13 -1.70 -27.51
C VAL A 337 -4.08 -1.26 -28.63
N GLU A 338 -4.76 -2.23 -29.23
CA GLU A 338 -5.53 -2.03 -30.47
C GLU A 338 -4.65 -1.38 -31.56
N ASN A 339 -5.01 -0.20 -32.00
CA ASN A 339 -4.31 0.55 -33.04
C ASN A 339 -3.43 1.69 -32.52
N SER A 340 -3.24 1.77 -31.17
CA SER A 340 -2.47 2.82 -30.53
C SER A 340 -1.22 2.25 -29.87
N THR A 341 -0.10 2.94 -30.06
CA THR A 341 1.19 2.57 -29.51
C THR A 341 1.57 3.56 -28.42
N TYR A 342 1.99 3.04 -27.26
CA TYR A 342 2.36 3.80 -26.07
C TYR A 342 3.79 3.45 -25.67
N GLU A 343 4.55 4.46 -25.29
CA GLU A 343 5.85 4.27 -24.65
C GLU A 343 5.68 4.42 -23.14
N ILE A 344 6.00 3.35 -22.39
CA ILE A 344 5.84 3.27 -20.95
C ILE A 344 7.19 3.23 -20.25
N ALA A 345 7.25 3.84 -19.07
CA ALA A 345 8.39 3.73 -18.18
C ALA A 345 8.43 2.32 -17.57
N ASN A 346 9.49 1.59 -17.88
CA ASN A 346 9.77 0.26 -17.33
C ASN A 346 11.06 0.32 -16.52
N PHE A 347 11.02 -0.09 -15.26
CA PHE A 347 12.15 0.01 -14.33
C PHE A 347 11.98 -0.98 -13.18
N THR A 348 13.08 -1.28 -12.51
CA THR A 348 13.08 -2.02 -11.25
C THR A 348 13.10 -1.09 -10.04
N THR A 349 13.06 -1.65 -8.84
CA THR A 349 13.11 -0.88 -7.60
C THR A 349 14.25 -1.36 -6.71
N ILE A 350 14.78 -0.45 -5.89
CA ILE A 350 15.78 -0.73 -4.86
C ILE A 350 15.25 -0.34 -3.48
N PRO A 351 15.78 -0.91 -2.39
CA PRO A 351 15.37 -0.53 -1.05
C PRO A 351 15.74 0.92 -0.75
N PHE A 352 15.04 1.54 0.18
CA PHE A 352 15.53 2.77 0.79
C PHE A 352 16.75 2.44 1.64
N HIS A 353 17.73 3.32 1.65
CA HIS A 353 18.86 3.17 2.54
C HIS A 353 18.42 3.33 4.00
N SER A 354 17.67 4.40 4.30
CA SER A 354 17.22 4.74 5.65
C SER A 354 15.79 5.30 5.67
N VAL A 355 15.25 5.51 6.87
CA VAL A 355 13.95 6.18 7.07
C VAL A 355 13.97 7.64 6.58
N ALA A 356 15.12 8.32 6.71
CA ALA A 356 15.26 9.69 6.23
C ALA A 356 15.07 9.78 4.71
N GLU A 357 15.69 8.87 3.96
CA GLU A 357 15.53 8.77 2.51
C GLU A 357 14.06 8.48 2.10
N PHE A 358 13.38 7.60 2.85
CA PHE A 358 11.96 7.34 2.59
C PHE A 358 11.09 8.59 2.77
N LYS A 359 11.32 9.38 3.82
CA LYS A 359 10.56 10.62 4.05
C LYS A 359 10.78 11.62 2.91
N GLU A 360 12.01 11.77 2.45
CA GLU A 360 12.34 12.60 1.30
C GLU A 360 11.65 12.11 0.01
N TYR A 361 11.68 10.81 -0.22
CA TYR A 361 11.00 10.19 -1.35
C TYR A 361 9.48 10.43 -1.34
N ARG A 362 8.82 10.35 -0.18
CA ARG A 362 7.38 10.63 -0.06
C ARG A 362 7.03 12.04 -0.51
N GLU A 363 7.84 13.04 -0.16
CA GLU A 363 7.63 14.41 -0.62
C GLU A 363 7.72 14.52 -2.15
N ARG A 364 8.65 13.81 -2.75
CA ARG A 364 8.84 13.77 -4.20
C ARG A 364 7.66 13.07 -4.89
N LYS A 365 7.25 11.91 -4.38
CA LYS A 365 6.10 11.14 -4.88
C LYS A 365 4.82 11.98 -4.87
N ALA A 366 4.60 12.81 -3.87
CA ALA A 366 3.41 13.66 -3.78
C ALA A 366 3.26 14.61 -4.98
N THR A 367 4.34 14.95 -5.68
CA THR A 367 4.32 15.83 -6.84
C THR A 367 4.14 15.10 -8.17
N VAL A 368 4.55 13.82 -8.24
CA VAL A 368 4.40 12.95 -9.41
C VAL A 368 3.90 11.59 -8.92
N PRO A 369 2.59 11.43 -8.75
CA PRO A 369 2.02 10.23 -8.11
C PRO A 369 2.08 8.97 -8.99
N CYS A 370 2.19 9.14 -10.33
CA CYS A 370 2.24 8.03 -11.28
C CYS A 370 3.54 8.07 -12.09
N LEU A 371 4.16 6.90 -12.29
CA LEU A 371 5.33 6.70 -13.16
C LEU A 371 4.96 5.73 -14.30
N ARG A 372 4.11 6.17 -15.24
CA ARG A 372 3.60 5.34 -16.32
C ARG A 372 4.30 5.58 -17.65
N THR A 373 4.64 6.82 -17.92
CA THR A 373 5.19 7.26 -19.20
C THR A 373 6.57 7.88 -19.02
N MET A 374 7.26 8.08 -20.15
CA MET A 374 8.54 8.80 -20.18
C MET A 374 8.44 10.19 -19.58
N ASP A 375 7.35 10.90 -19.83
CA ASP A 375 7.15 12.24 -19.28
C ASP A 375 7.00 12.21 -17.75
N ASP A 376 6.29 11.20 -17.22
CA ASP A 376 6.17 11.02 -15.77
C ASP A 376 7.54 10.74 -15.13
N TRP A 377 8.34 9.87 -15.78
CA TRP A 377 9.69 9.55 -15.36
C TRP A 377 10.61 10.76 -15.37
N ASN A 378 10.65 11.49 -16.47
CA ASN A 378 11.45 12.70 -16.60
C ASN A 378 11.04 13.78 -15.60
N ALA A 379 9.74 13.99 -15.41
CA ALA A 379 9.22 14.95 -14.43
C ALA A 379 9.58 14.58 -12.99
N PHE A 380 9.55 13.29 -12.65
CA PHE A 380 9.91 12.79 -11.33
C PHE A 380 11.39 13.08 -11.00
N TRP A 381 12.29 12.78 -11.93
CA TRP A 381 13.73 12.98 -11.72
C TRP A 381 14.14 14.45 -11.86
N LEU A 382 13.54 15.20 -12.78
CA LEU A 382 13.82 16.64 -12.94
C LEU A 382 13.52 17.40 -11.65
N LYS A 383 12.39 17.13 -11.00
CA LYS A 383 12.07 17.74 -9.70
C LYS A 383 13.03 17.34 -8.59
N SER A 384 13.63 16.15 -8.69
CA SER A 384 14.67 15.69 -7.79
C SER A 384 15.95 16.50 -7.89
N ASP A 385 16.37 16.75 -9.13
CA ASP A 385 17.66 17.39 -9.44
C ASP A 385 17.60 18.91 -9.28
N THR A 386 16.38 19.51 -9.30
CA THR A 386 16.17 20.96 -9.20
C THR A 386 15.87 21.48 -7.79
N LYS A 387 16.04 20.68 -6.76
CA LYS A 387 15.87 21.12 -5.37
C LYS A 387 16.91 22.19 -4.96
N THR A 388 16.71 23.40 -5.41
CA THR A 388 17.33 24.54 -4.74
C THR A 388 16.37 25.00 -3.63
N SER A 389 16.90 25.20 -2.42
CA SER A 389 16.19 25.71 -1.25
C SER A 389 15.36 26.98 -1.50
N LYS A 390 15.74 27.74 -2.53
CA LYS A 390 15.08 28.97 -2.97
C LYS A 390 13.67 28.74 -3.56
N THR A 391 13.40 27.63 -4.24
CA THR A 391 12.11 27.38 -4.88
C THR A 391 11.03 26.99 -3.84
N LYS A 392 11.37 26.19 -2.82
CA LYS A 392 10.46 25.86 -1.72
C LYS A 392 10.06 27.10 -0.90
N VAL A 393 10.99 27.98 -0.61
CA VAL A 393 10.73 29.23 0.13
C VAL A 393 9.81 30.16 -0.67
N ARG A 394 10.00 30.26 -1.98
CA ARG A 394 9.17 31.11 -2.85
C ARG A 394 7.76 30.57 -3.03
N ASP A 395 7.59 29.25 -3.16
CA ASP A 395 6.27 28.63 -3.24
C ASP A 395 5.52 28.71 -1.91
N MET A 396 6.24 28.64 -0.76
CA MET A 396 5.65 28.84 0.55
C MET A 396 5.21 30.31 0.74
N ALA A 397 6.01 31.30 0.34
CA ALA A 397 5.65 32.70 0.40
C ALA A 397 4.37 33.01 -0.40
N TRP A 398 4.23 32.40 -1.58
CA TRP A 398 2.98 32.46 -2.35
C TRP A 398 1.81 31.86 -1.61
N ALA A 399 1.96 30.66 -1.04
CA ALA A 399 0.89 29.95 -0.33
C ALA A 399 0.43 30.74 0.91
N VAL A 400 1.38 31.34 1.64
CA VAL A 400 1.11 32.20 2.79
C VAL A 400 0.31 33.43 2.37
N LEU A 401 0.79 34.21 1.38
CA LEU A 401 0.09 35.40 0.88
C LEU A 401 -1.31 35.05 0.36
N ASN A 402 -1.43 34.03 -0.46
CA ASN A 402 -2.71 33.57 -1.00
C ASN A 402 -3.69 33.16 0.09
N SER A 403 -3.23 32.53 1.16
CA SER A 403 -4.06 32.12 2.30
C SER A 403 -4.54 33.32 3.11
N CYS A 404 -3.73 34.38 3.27
CA CYS A 404 -4.16 35.65 3.88
C CYS A 404 -5.33 36.26 3.10
N ILE A 405 -5.23 36.28 1.77
CA ILE A 405 -6.28 36.83 0.89
C ILE A 405 -7.53 35.93 0.87
N ILE A 406 -7.37 34.61 0.85
CA ILE A 406 -8.49 33.66 0.95
C ILE A 406 -9.27 33.87 2.25
N GLY A 407 -8.58 34.00 3.38
CA GLY A 407 -9.20 34.20 4.69
C GLY A 407 -9.93 35.52 4.80
N HIS A 408 -9.35 36.61 4.23
CA HIS A 408 -10.04 37.92 4.10
C HIS A 408 -11.34 37.75 3.29
N ARG A 409 -11.28 37.10 2.12
CA ARG A 409 -12.43 36.88 1.27
C ARG A 409 -13.46 35.89 1.84
N ALA A 410 -13.06 35.04 2.77
CA ALA A 410 -13.91 34.13 3.52
C ALA A 410 -14.55 34.79 4.76
N GLY A 411 -14.14 36.02 5.12
CA GLY A 411 -14.65 36.73 6.29
C GLY A 411 -14.01 36.27 7.61
N PHE A 412 -12.89 35.54 7.60
CA PHE A 412 -12.19 35.14 8.84
C PHE A 412 -11.41 36.27 9.48
N TRP A 413 -10.97 37.23 8.66
CA TRP A 413 -10.30 38.50 9.08
C TRP A 413 -10.45 39.55 8.00
N THR A 414 -10.21 40.81 8.38
CA THR A 414 -10.26 41.95 7.48
C THR A 414 -8.84 42.48 7.23
N ILE A 415 -8.50 42.65 5.95
CA ILE A 415 -7.31 43.36 5.49
C ILE A 415 -7.84 44.69 4.91
N PRO A 416 -7.74 45.82 5.63
CA PRO A 416 -8.47 47.04 5.28
C PRO A 416 -8.20 47.52 3.85
N LYS A 417 -6.95 47.46 3.42
CA LYS A 417 -6.53 47.89 2.09
C LYS A 417 -7.17 47.10 0.94
N LEU A 418 -7.48 45.85 1.15
CA LEU A 418 -8.16 45.04 0.13
C LEU A 418 -9.63 45.42 -0.07
N ASP A 419 -10.25 46.03 0.92
CA ASP A 419 -11.62 46.56 0.83
C ASP A 419 -11.68 47.91 0.10
N GLU A 420 -10.58 48.69 0.17
CA GLU A 420 -10.49 50.00 -0.46
C GLU A 420 -10.12 49.95 -1.94
N LEU A 421 -9.27 48.98 -2.32
CA LEU A 421 -8.67 48.90 -3.65
C LEU A 421 -9.45 47.95 -4.59
N SER A 422 -9.48 48.28 -5.86
CA SER A 422 -10.14 47.50 -6.88
C SER A 422 -9.24 47.25 -8.12
N GLY A 423 -9.56 46.20 -8.87
CA GLY A 423 -8.93 45.90 -10.15
C GLY A 423 -7.40 45.87 -10.12
N SER A 424 -6.78 46.66 -10.98
CA SER A 424 -5.31 46.74 -11.13
C SER A 424 -4.58 47.32 -9.96
N GLU A 425 -5.20 48.26 -9.21
CA GLU A 425 -4.61 48.87 -8.03
C GLU A 425 -4.44 47.83 -6.90
N ARG A 426 -5.47 47.03 -6.68
CA ARG A 426 -5.42 45.92 -5.73
C ARG A 426 -4.35 44.88 -6.11
N ASP A 427 -4.30 44.49 -7.39
CA ASP A 427 -3.33 43.52 -7.86
C ASP A 427 -1.88 44.07 -7.72
N ALA A 428 -1.67 45.36 -7.95
CA ALA A 428 -0.39 46.02 -7.73
C ALA A 428 0.00 46.08 -6.24
N TRP A 429 -0.94 46.37 -5.36
CA TRP A 429 -0.71 46.36 -3.91
C TRP A 429 -0.40 44.97 -3.39
N ILE A 430 -1.13 43.92 -3.84
CA ILE A 430 -0.82 42.54 -3.47
C ILE A 430 0.59 42.15 -3.95
N ASN A 431 0.99 42.59 -5.15
CA ASN A 431 2.32 42.29 -5.68
C ASN A 431 3.44 43.02 -4.94
N SER A 432 3.20 44.20 -4.35
CA SER A 432 4.19 44.90 -3.51
C SER A 432 4.50 44.13 -2.22
N HIS A 433 3.56 43.34 -1.72
CA HIS A 433 3.71 42.46 -0.54
C HIS A 433 4.07 41.02 -0.87
N ASN A 434 4.31 40.72 -2.15
CA ASN A 434 4.53 39.40 -2.64
C ASN A 434 6.03 39.04 -2.70
N ASN A 435 6.50 38.28 -1.74
CA ASN A 435 7.89 37.81 -1.65
C ASN A 435 8.18 36.58 -2.51
N SER A 436 7.20 36.10 -3.31
CA SER A 436 7.38 34.96 -4.20
C SER A 436 7.84 35.39 -5.60
N SER A 437 8.32 34.46 -6.40
CA SER A 437 8.64 34.71 -7.82
C SER A 437 7.41 34.71 -8.73
N LYS A 438 6.25 34.30 -8.22
CA LYS A 438 4.99 34.25 -8.96
C LYS A 438 4.27 35.58 -8.81
N MET A 439 4.06 36.31 -9.91
CA MET A 439 3.27 37.54 -9.92
C MET A 439 1.79 37.22 -9.71
N TRP A 440 1.16 38.01 -8.84
CA TRP A 440 -0.29 37.98 -8.63
C TRP A 440 -1.02 38.60 -9.83
N LYS A 441 -2.11 37.97 -10.25
CA LYS A 441 -2.94 38.34 -11.41
C LYS A 441 -4.41 38.40 -11.02
N ALA A 442 -5.22 39.08 -11.81
CA ALA A 442 -6.67 39.17 -11.62
C ALA A 442 -7.36 37.80 -11.56
N SER A 443 -6.81 36.78 -12.25
CA SER A 443 -7.27 35.40 -12.15
C SER A 443 -7.07 34.79 -10.76
N ASP A 444 -6.00 35.20 -10.04
CA ASP A 444 -5.70 34.68 -8.71
C ASP A 444 -6.69 35.24 -7.67
N TRP A 445 -7.16 36.49 -7.85
CA TRP A 445 -8.25 37.03 -7.05
C TRP A 445 -9.56 36.25 -7.21
N LYS A 446 -9.92 35.87 -8.45
CA LYS A 446 -11.08 35.01 -8.71
C LYS A 446 -10.93 33.65 -8.07
N ASN A 447 -9.73 33.07 -8.17
CA ASN A 447 -9.42 31.76 -7.57
C ASN A 447 -9.45 31.84 -6.03
N ALA A 448 -8.92 32.89 -5.41
CA ALA A 448 -9.02 33.11 -3.98
C ALA A 448 -10.48 33.17 -3.51
N GLY A 449 -11.37 33.84 -4.25
CA GLY A 449 -12.80 33.86 -3.96
C GLY A 449 -13.50 32.50 -4.11
N ARG A 450 -13.02 31.64 -5.03
CA ARG A 450 -13.49 30.26 -5.14
C ARG A 450 -13.01 29.42 -3.96
N ASN A 451 -11.74 29.54 -3.61
CA ASN A 451 -11.13 28.82 -2.48
C ASN A 451 -11.72 29.28 -1.14
N ALA A 452 -12.10 30.56 -1.00
CA ALA A 452 -12.79 31.07 0.17
C ALA A 452 -14.11 30.34 0.45
N ARG A 453 -14.87 29.99 -0.60
CA ARG A 453 -16.09 29.21 -0.46
C ARG A 453 -15.84 27.76 -0.04
N GLN A 454 -14.67 27.23 -0.29
CA GLN A 454 -14.23 25.86 0.02
C GLN A 454 -13.34 25.79 1.27
N VAL A 455 -13.02 26.94 1.87
CA VAL A 455 -12.10 27.04 3.03
C VAL A 455 -10.74 26.37 2.76
N ASN A 456 -10.21 26.53 1.55
CA ASN A 456 -8.94 25.94 1.14
C ASN A 456 -7.78 26.92 1.35
N MET A 457 -7.27 27.00 2.58
CA MET A 457 -6.15 27.85 2.97
C MET A 457 -5.26 27.16 4.01
N LEU A 458 -4.05 27.72 4.25
CA LEU A 458 -3.14 27.25 5.31
C LEU A 458 -3.73 27.55 6.71
N GLN A 459 -3.24 26.82 7.71
CA GLN A 459 -3.58 27.05 9.12
C GLN A 459 -3.15 28.46 9.55
N ARG A 460 -3.91 29.06 10.46
CA ARG A 460 -3.72 30.45 10.87
C ARG A 460 -2.33 30.70 11.46
N GLU A 461 -1.80 29.75 12.21
CA GLU A 461 -0.47 29.83 12.84
C GLU A 461 0.66 30.00 11.80
N LEU A 462 0.50 29.42 10.60
CA LEU A 462 1.48 29.50 9.52
C LEU A 462 1.49 30.83 8.77
N ILE A 463 0.44 31.63 8.93
CA ILE A 463 0.24 32.88 8.18
C ILE A 463 0.21 34.13 9.08
N THR A 464 0.37 33.96 10.40
CA THR A 464 0.17 35.02 11.39
C THR A 464 1.04 36.26 11.12
N ASP A 465 2.34 36.09 10.90
CA ASP A 465 3.26 37.22 10.67
C ASP A 465 2.91 37.98 9.39
N LYS A 466 2.64 37.28 8.30
CA LYS A 466 2.26 37.90 7.03
C LYS A 466 0.90 38.58 7.12
N LEU A 467 -0.04 38.01 7.86
CA LEU A 467 -1.36 38.56 8.08
C LEU A 467 -1.26 39.87 8.87
N GLN A 468 -0.42 39.94 9.92
CA GLN A 468 -0.16 41.16 10.69
C GLN A 468 0.47 42.24 9.83
N GLU A 469 1.45 41.86 8.97
CA GLU A 469 2.05 42.80 8.01
C GLU A 469 0.96 43.45 7.13
N LEU A 470 0.11 42.65 6.49
CA LEU A 470 -0.94 43.11 5.58
C LEU A 470 -2.06 43.92 6.28
N MET A 471 -2.35 43.61 7.56
CA MET A 471 -3.37 44.33 8.33
C MET A 471 -2.85 45.69 8.83
N ASN A 472 -1.56 45.87 9.02
CA ASN A 472 -0.93 47.08 9.52
C ASN A 472 -0.48 48.04 8.40
N ASP A 473 -0.49 47.62 7.14
CA ASP A 473 -0.19 48.48 6.00
C ASP A 473 -1.37 49.43 5.75
N LYS A 474 -1.09 50.75 5.94
CA LYS A 474 -2.10 51.83 5.87
C LYS A 474 -2.15 52.48 4.49
#